data_6178d7303739cd2907b305b14d46ce7a
#
_entry.id   6178d7303739cd2907b305b14d46ce7a
#
_cell.length_a   1.000
_cell.length_b   1.000
_cell.length_c   1.000
_cell.angle_alpha   90.00
_cell.angle_beta   90.00
_cell.angle_gamma   90.00
#
_symmetry.space_group_name_H-M   'P 1'
#
loop_
_entity.id
_entity.type
_entity.pdbx_description
1 polymer ?
#
loop_
_entity_poly.entity_id
_entity_poly.type
_entity_poly.pdbx_seq_one_letter_code
_entity_poly.pdbx_strand_id
1 'polypeptide(L)'
;HVVCRRQRQMCIRDSHGAIMIFLFIIPAIPGALGNILLPLMVGAKDVAFPRLNLASFYIYSFGALFAMYTIINGGVDTGWTFYTPYSTQSSSNVVPMTLGIFIIGFSSILTGLNFIATIHKMRIPGLTWYKLPLFVWALYGTSLVQITATPVLAITMVLLMLERFLGIGIFDPALGGDPVLYQHFFWFYSHPAAVSYTHLTLPTTYH
;
A
#
# COMPACT_ATOMS: atom_id res chain seq x y z
N HIS A 1 -14.68 1.70 -33.28
CA HIS A 1 -13.36 1.05 -33.17
C HIS A 1 -12.29 1.92 -32.46
N VAL A 2 -12.22 3.24 -32.74
CA VAL A 2 -11.21 4.14 -32.14
C VAL A 2 -11.50 4.39 -30.67
N VAL A 3 -12.75 4.61 -30.28
CA VAL A 3 -13.15 4.82 -28.88
C VAL A 3 -12.87 3.58 -28.03
N CYS A 4 -13.19 2.40 -28.53
CA CYS A 4 -12.92 1.13 -27.83
C CYS A 4 -11.42 0.88 -27.63
N ARG A 5 -10.56 1.23 -28.58
CA ARG A 5 -9.10 1.13 -28.43
C ARG A 5 -8.57 2.10 -27.38
N ARG A 6 -9.04 3.36 -27.34
CA ARG A 6 -8.63 4.35 -26.34
C ARG A 6 -9.03 3.92 -24.92
N GLN A 7 -10.26 3.46 -24.75
CA GLN A 7 -10.74 2.98 -23.46
C GLN A 7 -9.92 1.77 -22.96
N ARG A 8 -9.61 0.82 -23.85
CA ARG A 8 -8.76 -0.33 -23.50
C ARG A 8 -7.33 0.08 -23.13
N GLN A 9 -6.75 1.07 -23.81
CA GLN A 9 -5.43 1.59 -23.46
C GLN A 9 -5.44 2.32 -22.11
N MET A 10 -6.51 3.03 -21.77
CA MET A 10 -6.67 3.68 -20.47
C MET A 10 -6.75 2.63 -19.36
N CYS A 11 -7.57 1.59 -19.50
CA CYS A 11 -7.68 0.52 -18.52
C CYS A 11 -6.35 -0.21 -18.29
N ILE A 12 -5.56 -0.47 -19.35
CA ILE A 12 -4.24 -1.09 -19.21
C ILE A 12 -3.29 -0.17 -18.43
N ARG A 13 -3.20 1.10 -18.80
CA ARG A 13 -2.31 2.07 -18.15
C ARG A 13 -2.67 2.26 -16.67
N ASP A 14 -3.95 2.40 -16.38
CA ASP A 14 -4.44 2.71 -15.05
C ASP A 14 -4.34 1.49 -14.11
N SER A 15 -4.63 0.30 -14.63
CA SER A 15 -4.39 -0.95 -13.91
C SER A 15 -2.90 -1.19 -13.67
N HIS A 16 -2.04 -0.90 -14.64
CA HIS A 16 -0.59 -0.96 -14.49
C HIS A 16 -0.11 -0.01 -13.38
N GLY A 17 -0.61 1.23 -13.35
CA GLY A 17 -0.29 2.20 -12.30
C GLY A 17 -0.67 1.69 -10.91
N ALA A 18 -1.87 1.16 -10.74
CA ALA A 18 -2.33 0.60 -9.46
C ALA A 18 -1.46 -0.58 -9.01
N ILE A 19 -1.13 -1.50 -9.91
CA ILE A 19 -0.29 -2.67 -9.60
C ILE A 19 1.13 -2.25 -9.25
N MET A 20 1.75 -1.39 -10.06
CA MET A 20 3.11 -0.94 -9.81
C MET A 20 3.26 -0.27 -8.44
N ILE A 21 2.27 0.51 -8.02
CA ILE A 21 2.32 1.19 -6.73
C ILE A 21 2.00 0.23 -5.59
N PHE A 22 0.82 -0.40 -5.58
CA PHE A 22 0.35 -1.16 -4.42
C PHE A 22 0.92 -2.58 -4.32
N LEU A 23 1.24 -3.22 -5.45
CA LEU A 23 1.75 -4.59 -5.45
C LEU A 23 3.26 -4.68 -5.66
N PHE A 24 3.90 -3.67 -6.21
CA PHE A 24 5.33 -3.74 -6.49
C PHE A 24 6.14 -2.74 -5.66
N ILE A 25 5.99 -1.44 -5.88
CA ILE A 25 6.88 -0.43 -5.28
C ILE A 25 6.76 -0.43 -3.75
N ILE A 26 5.55 -0.31 -3.22
CA ILE A 26 5.33 -0.21 -1.78
C ILE A 26 5.76 -1.48 -1.03
N PRO A 27 5.41 -2.71 -1.45
CA PRO A 27 5.81 -3.90 -0.73
C PRO A 27 7.23 -4.39 -1.05
N ALA A 28 7.84 -4.02 -2.18
CA ALA A 28 9.15 -4.52 -2.58
C ALA A 28 10.26 -4.14 -1.61
N ILE A 29 10.30 -2.90 -1.14
CA ILE A 29 11.35 -2.43 -0.23
C ILE A 29 11.23 -3.09 1.14
N PRO A 30 10.10 -3.02 1.87
CA PRO A 30 9.99 -3.70 3.15
C PRO A 30 9.90 -5.23 2.99
N GLY A 31 9.11 -5.72 2.05
CA GLY A 31 8.86 -7.15 1.89
C GLY A 31 10.05 -7.95 1.38
N ALA A 32 10.83 -7.44 0.42
CA ALA A 32 11.99 -8.12 -0.11
C ALA A 32 13.27 -7.65 0.60
N LEU A 33 13.66 -6.39 0.43
CA LEU A 33 14.93 -5.90 0.97
C LEU A 33 14.92 -5.81 2.49
N GLY A 34 13.82 -5.34 3.09
CA GLY A 34 13.70 -5.19 4.53
C GLY A 34 13.82 -6.52 5.28
N ASN A 35 13.13 -7.56 4.82
CA ASN A 35 13.18 -8.88 5.45
C ASN A 35 14.57 -9.53 5.43
N ILE A 36 15.39 -9.22 4.44
CA ILE A 36 16.75 -9.77 4.32
C ILE A 36 17.75 -8.88 5.07
N LEU A 37 17.73 -7.57 4.79
CA LEU A 37 18.76 -6.66 5.27
C LEU A 37 18.56 -6.25 6.74
N LEU A 38 17.32 -6.13 7.21
CA LEU A 38 17.06 -5.69 8.58
C LEU A 38 17.66 -6.63 9.62
N PRO A 39 17.41 -7.96 9.60
CA PRO A 39 18.05 -8.86 10.56
C PRO A 39 19.58 -8.81 10.52
N LEU A 40 20.16 -8.77 9.30
CA LEU A 40 21.61 -8.68 9.12
C LEU A 40 22.19 -7.40 9.73
N MET A 41 21.53 -6.26 9.52
CA MET A 41 22.00 -4.96 10.00
C MET A 41 21.86 -4.78 11.52
N VAL A 42 20.85 -5.41 12.14
CA VAL A 42 20.69 -5.37 13.61
C VAL A 42 21.41 -6.52 14.32
N GLY A 43 22.01 -7.46 13.56
CA GLY A 43 22.73 -8.61 14.08
C GLY A 43 21.82 -9.74 14.58
N ALA A 44 20.58 -9.81 14.12
CA ALA A 44 19.64 -10.85 14.44
C ALA A 44 19.73 -12.02 13.42
N LYS A 45 19.35 -13.23 13.87
CA LYS A 45 19.28 -14.39 12.95
C LYS A 45 18.09 -14.33 12.00
N ASP A 46 16.99 -13.73 12.43
CA ASP A 46 15.75 -13.60 11.69
C ASP A 46 14.93 -12.42 12.27
N VAL A 47 13.80 -12.09 11.65
CA VAL A 47 12.82 -11.13 12.17
C VAL A 47 12.19 -11.64 13.48
N ALA A 48 11.63 -10.74 14.31
CA ALA A 48 11.12 -11.08 15.64
C ALA A 48 9.99 -12.14 15.61
N PHE A 49 9.14 -12.09 14.59
CA PHE A 49 7.99 -13.00 14.43
C PHE A 49 7.98 -13.67 13.04
N PRO A 50 8.76 -14.75 12.81
CA PRO A 50 8.83 -15.40 11.50
C PRO A 50 7.48 -15.94 11.00
N ARG A 51 6.65 -16.47 11.91
CA ARG A 51 5.30 -16.96 11.55
C ARG A 51 4.37 -15.83 11.13
N LEU A 52 4.46 -14.66 11.77
CA LEU A 52 3.70 -13.48 11.38
C LEU A 52 4.14 -12.96 10.02
N ASN A 53 5.44 -13.03 9.74
CA ASN A 53 6.00 -12.68 8.44
C ASN A 53 5.48 -13.59 7.32
N LEU A 54 5.42 -14.90 7.56
CA LEU A 54 4.82 -15.84 6.63
C LEU A 54 3.32 -15.59 6.42
N ALA A 55 2.57 -15.29 7.50
CA ALA A 55 1.16 -14.94 7.41
C ALA A 55 0.94 -13.67 6.57
N SER A 56 1.78 -12.63 6.75
CA SER A 56 1.71 -11.41 5.96
C SER A 56 1.92 -11.68 4.48
N PHE A 57 2.84 -12.57 4.12
CA PHE A 57 3.07 -12.98 2.73
C PHE A 57 1.85 -13.70 2.12
N TYR A 58 1.19 -14.59 2.86
CA TYR A 58 -0.03 -15.24 2.36
C TYR A 58 -1.18 -14.24 2.18
N ILE A 59 -1.36 -13.31 3.11
CA ILE A 59 -2.38 -12.24 3.00
C ILE A 59 -2.08 -11.37 1.78
N TYR A 60 -0.81 -10.98 1.59
CA TYR A 60 -0.39 -10.24 0.40
C TYR A 60 -0.71 -11.01 -0.89
N SER A 61 -0.33 -12.28 -0.96
CA SER A 61 -0.58 -13.14 -2.14
C SER A 61 -2.08 -13.27 -2.44
N PHE A 62 -2.90 -13.42 -1.40
CA PHE A 62 -4.35 -13.47 -1.54
C PHE A 62 -4.93 -12.15 -2.07
N GLY A 63 -4.48 -11.00 -1.57
CA GLY A 63 -4.87 -9.70 -2.10
C GLY A 63 -4.43 -9.49 -3.55
N ALA A 64 -3.23 -9.97 -3.92
CA ALA A 64 -2.73 -9.91 -5.29
C ALA A 64 -3.59 -10.71 -6.28
N LEU A 65 -4.22 -11.80 -5.86
CA LEU A 65 -5.15 -12.57 -6.71
C LEU A 65 -6.38 -11.73 -7.13
N PHE A 66 -6.89 -10.84 -6.27
CA PHE A 66 -7.97 -9.92 -6.65
C PHE A 66 -7.52 -8.91 -7.69
N ALA A 67 -6.29 -8.40 -7.60
CA ALA A 67 -5.73 -7.52 -8.61
C ALA A 67 -5.56 -8.24 -9.95
N MET A 68 -5.08 -9.48 -9.95
CA MET A 68 -4.98 -10.31 -11.16
C MET A 68 -6.35 -10.59 -11.76
N TYR A 69 -7.35 -10.94 -10.92
CA TYR A 69 -8.73 -11.12 -11.36
C TYR A 69 -9.27 -9.84 -12.04
N THR A 70 -8.98 -8.66 -11.49
CA THR A 70 -9.38 -7.37 -12.07
C THR A 70 -8.81 -7.18 -13.46
N ILE A 71 -7.54 -7.51 -13.68
CA ILE A 71 -6.90 -7.37 -14.99
C ILE A 71 -7.54 -8.28 -16.02
N ILE A 72 -7.75 -9.55 -15.66
CA ILE A 72 -8.36 -10.56 -16.55
C ILE A 72 -9.76 -10.12 -16.98
N ASN A 73 -10.50 -9.45 -16.10
CA ASN A 73 -11.86 -8.96 -16.36
C ASN A 73 -11.93 -7.54 -16.95
N GLY A 74 -10.85 -7.02 -17.52
CA GLY A 74 -10.84 -5.76 -18.25
C GLY A 74 -10.16 -4.58 -17.55
N GLY A 75 -9.70 -4.75 -16.30
CA GLY A 75 -8.94 -3.74 -15.57
C GLY A 75 -9.78 -2.64 -14.94
N VAL A 76 -9.09 -1.59 -14.51
CA VAL A 76 -9.69 -0.34 -13.98
C VAL A 76 -9.30 0.85 -14.85
N ASP A 77 -10.19 1.83 -14.95
CA ASP A 77 -10.03 3.07 -15.73
C ASP A 77 -10.00 4.34 -14.84
N THR A 78 -9.87 4.16 -13.53
CA THR A 78 -9.96 5.22 -12.52
C THR A 78 -8.62 5.80 -12.10
N GLY A 79 -7.53 5.37 -12.75
CA GLY A 79 -6.18 5.62 -12.25
C GLY A 79 -5.88 4.84 -10.96
N TRP A 80 -4.65 4.94 -10.48
CA TRP A 80 -4.22 4.28 -9.25
C TRP A 80 -4.75 4.94 -7.97
N THR A 81 -5.29 6.16 -8.08
CA THR A 81 -5.83 6.94 -6.97
C THR A 81 -7.30 6.68 -6.69
N PHE A 82 -8.04 6.06 -7.62
CA PHE A 82 -9.48 5.77 -7.49
C PHE A 82 -10.32 6.99 -7.12
N TYR A 83 -10.05 8.16 -7.70
CA TYR A 83 -10.73 9.39 -7.32
C TYR A 83 -12.23 9.35 -7.58
N THR A 84 -12.97 9.81 -6.59
CA THR A 84 -14.41 10.05 -6.64
C THR A 84 -14.70 11.44 -7.22
N PRO A 85 -15.82 11.67 -7.90
CA PRO A 85 -16.95 10.74 -8.08
C PRO A 85 -16.78 9.74 -9.23
N TYR A 86 -15.74 9.82 -10.04
CA TYR A 86 -15.59 8.93 -11.19
C TYR A 86 -15.53 7.44 -10.79
N SER A 87 -14.77 7.10 -9.76
CA SER A 87 -14.64 5.73 -9.28
C SER A 87 -15.92 5.15 -8.67
N THR A 88 -16.84 5.99 -8.20
CA THR A 88 -18.15 5.53 -7.70
C THR A 88 -19.10 5.16 -8.83
N GLN A 89 -19.00 5.83 -9.99
CA GLN A 89 -19.91 5.68 -11.11
C GLN A 89 -19.36 4.82 -12.26
N SER A 90 -18.03 4.62 -12.33
CA SER A 90 -17.38 3.83 -13.38
C SER A 90 -17.91 2.40 -13.44
N SER A 91 -18.11 1.86 -14.64
CA SER A 91 -18.47 0.46 -14.88
C SER A 91 -17.29 -0.51 -14.78
N SER A 92 -16.07 -0.02 -14.56
CA SER A 92 -14.87 -0.84 -14.47
C SER A 92 -14.79 -1.63 -13.15
N ASN A 93 -13.82 -2.56 -13.08
CA ASN A 93 -13.68 -3.48 -11.95
C ASN A 93 -13.00 -2.83 -10.73
N VAL A 94 -13.53 -1.69 -10.26
CA VAL A 94 -12.99 -0.94 -9.12
C VAL A 94 -13.09 -1.77 -7.83
N VAL A 95 -14.23 -2.44 -7.60
CA VAL A 95 -14.48 -3.18 -6.35
C VAL A 95 -13.45 -4.29 -6.08
N PRO A 96 -13.20 -5.23 -7.01
CA PRO A 96 -12.20 -6.26 -6.73
C PRO A 96 -10.78 -5.70 -6.61
N MET A 97 -10.44 -4.62 -7.30
CA MET A 97 -9.13 -3.98 -7.14
C MET A 97 -8.99 -3.33 -5.75
N THR A 98 -9.97 -2.56 -5.32
CA THR A 98 -9.95 -1.91 -4.00
C THR A 98 -10.02 -2.92 -2.86
N LEU A 99 -10.74 -4.03 -3.03
CA LEU A 99 -10.73 -5.15 -2.09
C LEU A 99 -9.33 -5.80 -1.99
N GLY A 100 -8.66 -6.00 -3.12
CA GLY A 100 -7.29 -6.48 -3.14
C GLY A 100 -6.34 -5.55 -2.38
N ILE A 101 -6.40 -4.25 -2.64
CA ILE A 101 -5.60 -3.23 -1.93
C ILE A 101 -5.90 -3.21 -0.42
N PHE A 102 -7.17 -3.32 -0.04
CA PHE A 102 -7.59 -3.43 1.35
C PHE A 102 -6.94 -4.61 2.06
N ILE A 103 -6.96 -5.80 1.44
CA ILE A 103 -6.34 -7.01 1.98
C ILE A 103 -4.81 -6.86 2.10
N ILE A 104 -4.17 -6.30 1.08
CA ILE A 104 -2.72 -6.01 1.08
C ILE A 104 -2.35 -5.03 2.20
N GLY A 105 -3.23 -4.10 2.54
CA GLY A 105 -3.05 -3.19 3.66
C GLY A 105 -2.82 -3.93 4.99
N PHE A 106 -3.56 -4.98 5.28
CA PHE A 106 -3.32 -5.80 6.48
C PHE A 106 -1.94 -6.48 6.46
N SER A 107 -1.50 -6.98 5.32
CA SER A 107 -0.15 -7.52 5.17
C SER A 107 0.92 -6.48 5.52
N SER A 108 0.75 -5.25 5.07
CA SER A 108 1.66 -4.15 5.36
C SER A 108 1.73 -3.82 6.85
N ILE A 109 0.58 -3.79 7.55
CA ILE A 109 0.53 -3.57 9.00
C ILE A 109 1.29 -4.66 9.75
N LEU A 110 1.09 -5.93 9.41
CA LEU A 110 1.78 -7.06 10.05
C LEU A 110 3.30 -6.99 9.84
N THR A 111 3.73 -6.64 8.63
CA THR A 111 5.15 -6.44 8.30
C THR A 111 5.74 -5.29 9.12
N GLY A 112 5.04 -4.16 9.21
CA GLY A 112 5.47 -3.01 10.01
C GLY A 112 5.62 -3.34 11.50
N LEU A 113 4.64 -4.04 12.09
CA LEU A 113 4.70 -4.52 13.47
C LEU A 113 5.91 -5.41 13.71
N ASN A 114 6.18 -6.32 12.77
CA ASN A 114 7.31 -7.24 12.87
C ASN A 114 8.66 -6.50 12.83
N PHE A 115 8.79 -5.52 11.95
CA PHE A 115 10.02 -4.71 11.86
C PHE A 115 10.26 -3.87 13.09
N ILE A 116 9.24 -3.20 13.63
CA ILE A 116 9.37 -2.46 14.90
C ILE A 116 9.80 -3.39 16.03
N ALA A 117 9.16 -4.54 16.17
CA ALA A 117 9.53 -5.51 17.20
C ALA A 117 10.98 -6.03 17.03
N THR A 118 11.41 -6.27 15.79
CA THR A 118 12.77 -6.71 15.47
C THR A 118 13.79 -5.64 15.89
N ILE A 119 13.56 -4.38 15.51
CA ILE A 119 14.46 -3.27 15.84
C ILE A 119 14.51 -3.01 17.35
N HIS A 120 13.40 -3.16 18.06
CA HIS A 120 13.38 -2.90 19.50
C HIS A 120 13.98 -4.03 20.33
N LYS A 121 13.69 -5.29 19.98
CA LYS A 121 13.98 -6.45 20.84
C LYS A 121 15.21 -7.25 20.43
N MET A 122 15.59 -7.21 19.15
CA MET A 122 16.59 -8.14 18.61
C MET A 122 17.92 -7.47 18.22
N ARG A 123 18.12 -6.21 18.58
CA ARG A 123 19.42 -5.54 18.38
C ARG A 123 20.50 -6.19 19.24
N ILE A 124 21.69 -6.36 18.66
CA ILE A 124 22.87 -6.81 19.42
C ILE A 124 23.21 -5.82 20.53
N PRO A 125 23.73 -6.31 21.68
CA PRO A 125 24.21 -5.43 22.75
C PRO A 125 25.28 -4.46 22.24
N GLY A 126 25.12 -3.17 22.58
CA GLY A 126 26.03 -2.10 22.11
C GLY A 126 25.56 -1.36 20.86
N LEU A 127 24.56 -1.87 20.12
CA LEU A 127 23.95 -1.15 18.99
C LEU A 127 22.87 -0.18 19.52
N THR A 128 23.28 1.03 19.90
CA THR A 128 22.38 2.10 20.36
C THR A 128 21.64 2.72 19.19
N TRP A 129 20.56 3.47 19.47
CA TRP A 129 19.78 4.17 18.45
C TRP A 129 20.64 5.06 17.55
N TYR A 130 21.60 5.78 18.10
CA TYR A 130 22.50 6.67 17.36
C TYR A 130 23.52 5.96 16.47
N LYS A 131 23.73 4.65 16.69
CA LYS A 131 24.64 3.83 15.89
C LYS A 131 23.92 2.98 14.84
N LEU A 132 22.58 3.08 14.74
CA LEU A 132 21.81 2.36 13.75
C LEU A 132 22.11 2.88 12.34
N PRO A 133 22.28 1.98 11.35
CA PRO A 133 22.38 2.36 9.94
C PRO A 133 21.17 3.17 9.48
N LEU A 134 21.36 4.11 8.55
CA LEU A 134 20.29 4.96 8.02
C LEU A 134 19.14 4.13 7.42
N PHE A 135 19.46 3.03 6.76
CA PHE A 135 18.45 2.13 6.19
C PHE A 135 17.52 1.52 7.27
N VAL A 136 18.06 1.18 8.44
CA VAL A 136 17.24 0.68 9.57
C VAL A 136 16.33 1.77 10.11
N TRP A 137 16.80 3.02 10.17
CA TRP A 137 15.97 4.18 10.51
C TRP A 137 14.87 4.42 9.48
N ALA A 138 15.18 4.29 8.19
CA ALA A 138 14.21 4.41 7.12
C ALA A 138 13.10 3.32 7.24
N LEU A 139 13.49 2.07 7.46
CA LEU A 139 12.54 0.98 7.70
C LEU A 139 11.70 1.20 8.96
N TYR A 140 12.30 1.74 10.02
CA TYR A 140 11.57 2.06 11.26
C TYR A 140 10.51 3.15 11.02
N GLY A 141 10.90 4.27 10.39
CA GLY A 141 9.97 5.34 10.03
C GLY A 141 8.86 4.86 9.10
N THR A 142 9.20 4.10 8.06
CA THR A 142 8.22 3.49 7.14
C THR A 142 7.26 2.56 7.88
N SER A 143 7.76 1.75 8.82
CA SER A 143 6.92 0.85 9.62
C SER A 143 5.93 1.59 10.51
N LEU A 144 6.32 2.72 11.07
CA LEU A 144 5.40 3.59 11.84
C LEU A 144 4.30 4.15 10.94
N VAL A 145 4.65 4.63 9.74
CA VAL A 145 3.67 5.11 8.75
C VAL A 145 2.73 3.98 8.33
N GLN A 146 3.24 2.78 8.08
CA GLN A 146 2.41 1.63 7.73
C GLN A 146 1.38 1.29 8.81
N ILE A 147 1.75 1.32 10.07
CA ILE A 147 0.81 0.98 11.16
C ILE A 147 -0.22 2.07 11.38
N THR A 148 0.14 3.33 11.25
CA THR A 148 -0.74 4.46 11.57
C THR A 148 -1.60 4.91 10.39
N ALA A 149 -1.04 4.95 9.19
CA ALA A 149 -1.70 5.51 8.02
C ALA A 149 -2.42 4.45 7.16
N THR A 150 -1.95 3.18 7.14
CA THR A 150 -2.62 2.12 6.38
C THR A 150 -4.07 1.85 6.81
N PRO A 151 -4.45 1.90 8.12
CA PRO A 151 -5.85 1.79 8.50
C PRO A 151 -6.74 2.87 7.88
N VAL A 152 -6.26 4.09 7.72
CA VAL A 152 -7.01 5.17 7.08
C VAL A 152 -7.24 4.89 5.59
N LEU A 153 -6.23 4.39 4.88
CA LEU A 153 -6.40 3.93 3.50
C LEU A 153 -7.41 2.77 3.43
N ALA A 154 -7.30 1.80 4.34
CA ALA A 154 -8.18 0.65 4.40
C ALA A 154 -9.65 1.08 4.59
N ILE A 155 -9.92 2.01 5.50
CA ILE A 155 -11.26 2.59 5.69
C ILE A 155 -11.73 3.29 4.42
N THR A 156 -10.87 4.07 3.76
CA THR A 156 -11.20 4.76 2.51
C THR A 156 -11.66 3.78 1.43
N MET A 157 -10.94 2.66 1.26
CA MET A 157 -11.30 1.63 0.28
C MET A 157 -12.63 0.94 0.64
N VAL A 158 -12.87 0.66 1.92
CA VAL A 158 -14.15 0.08 2.38
C VAL A 158 -15.30 1.06 2.15
N LEU A 159 -15.15 2.33 2.47
CA LEU A 159 -16.19 3.34 2.25
C LEU A 159 -16.52 3.48 0.77
N LEU A 160 -15.51 3.47 -0.11
CA LEU A 160 -15.72 3.47 -1.56
C LEU A 160 -16.49 2.24 -2.04
N MET A 161 -16.16 1.06 -1.52
CA MET A 161 -16.90 -0.17 -1.84
C MET A 161 -18.35 -0.11 -1.35
N LEU A 162 -18.58 0.35 -0.11
CA LEU A 162 -19.92 0.50 0.46
C LEU A 162 -20.76 1.49 -0.34
N GLU A 163 -20.19 2.62 -0.76
CA GLU A 163 -20.89 3.59 -1.60
C GLU A 163 -21.34 2.95 -2.93
N ARG A 164 -20.48 2.15 -3.56
CA ARG A 164 -20.82 1.45 -4.80
C ARG A 164 -21.89 0.36 -4.62
N PHE A 165 -21.89 -0.35 -3.49
CA PHE A 165 -22.84 -1.42 -3.25
C PHE A 165 -24.21 -0.92 -2.71
N LEU A 166 -24.18 0.04 -1.82
CA LEU A 166 -25.36 0.51 -1.10
C LEU A 166 -25.96 1.80 -1.69
N GLY A 167 -25.24 2.47 -2.58
CA GLY A 167 -25.66 3.75 -3.15
C GLY A 167 -25.74 4.88 -2.10
N ILE A 168 -24.92 4.79 -1.04
CA ILE A 168 -24.87 5.80 0.02
C ILE A 168 -23.97 6.93 -0.45
N GLY A 169 -24.43 8.18 -0.39
CA GLY A 169 -23.66 9.37 -0.77
C GLY A 169 -22.62 9.75 0.27
N ILE A 170 -21.47 9.07 0.30
CA ILE A 170 -20.35 9.40 1.18
C ILE A 170 -19.39 10.36 0.47
N PHE A 171 -19.06 10.06 -0.77
CA PHE A 171 -18.11 10.81 -1.58
C PHE A 171 -18.71 11.40 -2.85
N ASP A 172 -19.87 10.88 -3.32
CA ASP A 172 -20.52 11.35 -4.52
C ASP A 172 -21.37 12.60 -4.24
N PRO A 173 -21.04 13.78 -4.83
CA PRO A 173 -21.80 15.00 -4.64
C PRO A 173 -23.25 14.90 -5.12
N ALA A 174 -23.55 14.04 -6.09
CA ALA A 174 -24.91 13.82 -6.58
C ALA A 174 -25.84 13.25 -5.50
N LEU A 175 -25.28 12.55 -4.52
CA LEU A 175 -25.98 11.96 -3.39
C LEU A 175 -25.74 12.72 -2.07
N GLY A 176 -25.12 13.90 -2.14
CA GLY A 176 -24.84 14.75 -0.96
C GLY A 176 -23.49 14.45 -0.30
N GLY A 177 -22.62 13.65 -0.90
CA GLY A 177 -21.28 13.35 -0.41
C GLY A 177 -20.24 14.42 -0.76
N ASP A 178 -19.03 14.26 -0.23
CA ASP A 178 -17.90 15.16 -0.48
C ASP A 178 -16.70 14.41 -1.06
N PRO A 179 -16.35 14.63 -2.35
CA PRO A 179 -15.19 13.99 -2.97
C PRO A 179 -13.85 14.47 -2.39
N VAL A 180 -13.79 15.64 -1.76
CA VAL A 180 -12.60 16.16 -1.09
C VAL A 180 -12.26 15.32 0.14
N LEU A 181 -13.28 14.81 0.84
CA LEU A 181 -13.09 13.89 1.96
C LEU A 181 -12.34 12.62 1.53
N TYR A 182 -12.67 12.06 0.36
CA TYR A 182 -11.92 10.92 -0.20
C TYR A 182 -10.45 11.27 -0.40
N GLN A 183 -10.17 12.42 -1.00
CA GLN A 183 -8.80 12.86 -1.29
C GLN A 183 -8.00 13.03 0.00
N HIS A 184 -8.56 13.63 1.03
CA HIS A 184 -7.89 13.77 2.32
C HIS A 184 -7.53 12.42 2.95
N PHE A 185 -8.46 11.47 2.98
CA PHE A 185 -8.21 10.14 3.51
C PHE A 185 -7.18 9.36 2.69
N PHE A 186 -7.28 9.41 1.38
CA PHE A 186 -6.34 8.73 0.49
C PHE A 186 -4.92 9.28 0.64
N TRP A 187 -4.75 10.59 0.62
CA TRP A 187 -3.44 11.23 0.69
C TRP A 187 -2.85 11.25 2.10
N PHE A 188 -3.65 11.07 3.13
CA PHE A 188 -3.15 10.88 4.49
C PHE A 188 -2.20 9.67 4.57
N TYR A 189 -2.46 8.62 3.81
CA TYR A 189 -1.57 7.48 3.66
C TYR A 189 -0.54 7.68 2.54
N SER A 190 -1.01 8.04 1.34
CA SER A 190 -0.20 7.98 0.14
C SER A 190 0.92 9.00 0.12
N HIS A 191 0.73 10.19 0.71
CA HIS A 191 1.77 11.20 0.79
C HIS A 191 2.93 10.81 1.72
N PRO A 192 2.73 10.43 2.98
CA PRO A 192 3.82 9.97 3.84
C PRO A 192 4.52 8.73 3.30
N ALA A 193 3.79 7.78 2.72
CA ALA A 193 4.37 6.62 2.08
C ALA A 193 5.28 7.01 0.91
N ALA A 194 4.80 7.84 -0.03
CA ALA A 194 5.59 8.31 -1.16
C ALA A 194 6.85 9.06 -0.72
N VAL A 195 6.74 9.97 0.26
CA VAL A 195 7.88 10.71 0.81
C VAL A 195 8.89 9.76 1.45
N SER A 196 8.44 8.78 2.24
CA SER A 196 9.33 7.78 2.84
C SER A 196 10.12 7.01 1.79
N TYR A 197 9.46 6.57 0.70
CA TYR A 197 10.14 5.84 -0.37
C TYR A 197 11.07 6.70 -1.21
N THR A 198 10.75 7.97 -1.43
CA THR A 198 11.56 8.85 -2.28
C THR A 198 12.71 9.51 -1.53
N HIS A 199 12.55 9.87 -0.26
CA HIS A 199 13.53 10.63 0.49
C HIS A 199 14.38 9.77 1.43
N LEU A 200 13.80 8.74 2.07
CA LEU A 200 14.52 7.89 3.01
C LEU A 200 15.30 6.76 2.34
N THR A 201 14.90 6.36 1.13
CA THR A 201 15.57 5.27 0.40
C THR A 201 16.51 5.73 -0.69
N LEU A 202 16.43 6.99 -1.10
CA LEU A 202 17.44 7.56 -2.00
C LEU A 202 18.78 7.58 -1.28
N PRO A 203 19.81 6.94 -1.85
CA PRO A 203 21.13 7.01 -1.26
C PRO A 203 21.58 8.47 -1.24
N THR A 204 22.16 8.85 -0.16
CA THR A 204 22.96 10.05 -0.02
C THR A 204 24.18 9.96 -0.96
N THR A 205 23.95 9.97 -2.25
CA THR A 205 25.00 9.98 -3.27
C THR A 205 25.44 11.40 -3.56
N TYR A 206 25.46 12.25 -2.56
CA TYR A 206 26.17 13.51 -2.65
C TYR A 206 27.32 13.50 -1.65
N HIS A 207 28.41 12.93 -2.12
CA HIS A 207 29.79 13.36 -1.82
C HIS A 207 30.76 12.75 -2.83
#